data_b65c165868519b13d65ec9b6ebe0d26a
#
_entry.id   b65c165868519b13d65ec9b6ebe0d26a
#
_cell.length_a   1.000
_cell.length_b   1.000
_cell.length_c   1.000
_cell.angle_alpha   90.00
_cell.angle_beta   90.00
_cell.angle_gamma   90.00
#
_symmetry.space_group_name_H-M   'P 1'
#
loop_
_entity.id
_entity.type
_entity.pdbx_description
1 polymer ?
#
loop_
_entity_poly.entity_id
_entity_poly.type
_entity_poly.pdbx_seq_one_letter_code
_entity_poly.pdbx_strand_id
1 'polypeptide(L)'
;MIRTFIAIKISTEISFQNRINTLKQSLRNEKIRWVDINSLHVTLRFLGDIPSTKTELISDCLEDAINEHKAFELVLEGVGVFRSIYRPRVIWLGLKETKKLATLKSSVDKLLERAGFDPEENNFSPHLTIGRMKYIENRDNLEDILK
;
A
#
# COMPACT_ATOMS: atom_id res chain seq x y z
N MET A 1 -10.56 -15.00 -15.23
CA MET A 1 -10.29 -13.67 -14.64
C MET A 1 -9.49 -13.80 -13.34
N ILE A 2 -8.47 -12.99 -13.18
CA ILE A 2 -7.70 -12.91 -11.94
C ILE A 2 -7.71 -11.48 -11.41
N ARG A 3 -7.88 -11.36 -10.11
CA ARG A 3 -7.81 -10.07 -9.43
C ARG A 3 -6.36 -9.62 -9.35
N THR A 4 -6.06 -8.47 -9.93
CA THR A 4 -4.69 -8.03 -10.15
C THR A 4 -4.44 -6.63 -9.62
N PHE A 5 -3.28 -6.44 -9.04
CA PHE A 5 -2.80 -5.12 -8.65
C PHE A 5 -1.28 -5.05 -8.85
N ILE A 6 -0.77 -3.84 -8.99
CA ILE A 6 0.65 -3.56 -9.13
C ILE A 6 1.14 -2.92 -7.85
N ALA A 7 2.20 -3.46 -7.28
CA ALA A 7 2.70 -3.01 -5.99
C ALA A 7 4.22 -3.09 -5.91
N ILE A 8 4.77 -2.34 -4.95
CA ILE A 8 6.17 -2.42 -4.57
C ILE A 8 6.25 -3.23 -3.28
N LYS A 9 6.98 -4.34 -3.31
CA LYS A 9 7.23 -5.14 -2.12
C LYS A 9 8.23 -4.40 -1.23
N ILE A 10 7.93 -4.34 0.07
CA ILE A 10 8.77 -3.65 1.04
C ILE A 10 9.66 -4.65 1.75
N SER A 11 10.97 -4.40 1.70
CA SER A 11 11.95 -5.10 2.55
C SER A 11 12.00 -4.41 3.90
N THR A 12 11.95 -5.19 4.98
CA THR A 12 11.84 -4.64 6.32
C THR A 12 13.14 -4.80 7.10
N GLU A 13 13.61 -3.70 7.69
CA GLU A 13 14.70 -3.69 8.64
C GLU A 13 14.20 -4.06 10.05
N ILE A 14 15.11 -4.48 10.92
CA ILE A 14 14.76 -4.86 12.30
C ILE A 14 14.12 -3.70 13.06
N SER A 15 14.60 -2.49 12.88
CA SER A 15 14.02 -1.29 13.51
C SER A 15 12.57 -1.08 13.11
N PHE A 16 12.25 -1.31 11.85
CA PHE A 16 10.90 -1.22 11.33
C PHE A 16 10.00 -2.31 11.91
N GLN A 17 10.50 -3.56 11.96
CA GLN A 17 9.78 -4.68 12.57
C GLN A 17 9.46 -4.40 14.04
N ASN A 18 10.41 -3.82 14.78
CA ASN A 18 10.22 -3.45 16.18
C ASN A 18 9.13 -2.39 16.34
N ARG A 19 9.04 -1.41 15.44
CA ARG A 19 7.98 -0.40 15.46
C ARG A 19 6.60 -1.01 15.23
N ILE A 20 6.50 -1.92 14.27
CA ILE A 20 5.24 -2.65 14.02
C ILE A 20 4.87 -3.47 15.25
N ASN A 21 5.82 -4.15 15.88
CA ASN A 21 5.56 -4.95 17.07
C ASN A 21 5.09 -4.08 18.24
N THR A 22 5.65 -2.91 18.41
CA THR A 22 5.20 -1.93 19.42
C THR A 22 3.74 -1.54 19.17
N LEU A 23 3.40 -1.25 17.92
CA LEU A 23 2.03 -0.91 17.54
C LEU A 23 1.06 -2.06 17.80
N LYS A 24 1.44 -3.28 17.42
CA LYS A 24 0.65 -4.48 17.71
C LYS A 24 0.40 -4.65 19.20
N GLN A 25 1.42 -4.41 20.01
CA GLN A 25 1.31 -4.51 21.46
C GLN A 25 0.33 -3.45 22.01
N SER A 26 0.36 -2.24 21.48
CA SER A 26 -0.55 -1.17 21.88
C SER A 26 -2.01 -1.47 21.52
N LEU A 27 -2.23 -2.30 20.51
CA LEU A 27 -3.55 -2.69 20.03
C LEU A 27 -3.87 -4.16 20.30
N ARG A 28 -3.18 -4.79 21.25
CA ARG A 28 -3.30 -6.23 21.52
C ARG A 28 -4.70 -6.70 21.91
N ASN A 29 -5.51 -5.81 22.45
CA ASN A 29 -6.90 -6.13 22.86
C ASN A 29 -7.90 -5.99 21.71
N GLU A 30 -7.45 -5.55 20.55
CA GLU A 30 -8.28 -5.35 19.37
C GLU A 30 -8.20 -6.56 18.42
N LYS A 31 -9.28 -6.80 17.69
CA LYS A 31 -9.31 -7.88 16.69
C LYS A 31 -8.84 -7.33 15.35
N ILE A 32 -7.54 -7.36 15.13
CA ILE A 32 -6.91 -6.90 13.91
C ILE A 32 -6.23 -8.09 13.23
N ARG A 33 -6.51 -8.24 11.94
CA ARG A 33 -5.76 -9.17 11.10
C ARG A 33 -4.53 -8.43 10.58
N TRP A 34 -3.39 -8.68 11.19
CA TRP A 34 -2.13 -8.07 10.78
C TRP A 34 -1.61 -8.70 9.50
N VAL A 35 -1.07 -7.85 8.62
CA VAL A 35 -0.42 -8.32 7.40
C VAL A 35 0.90 -9.00 7.77
N ASP A 36 1.18 -10.16 7.17
CA ASP A 36 2.47 -10.82 7.35
C ASP A 36 3.59 -9.89 6.90
N ILE A 37 4.67 -9.84 7.68
CA ILE A 37 5.77 -8.92 7.40
C ILE A 37 6.41 -9.16 6.04
N ASN A 38 6.38 -10.39 5.55
CA ASN A 38 6.89 -10.75 4.23
C ASN A 38 5.94 -10.40 3.08
N SER A 39 4.73 -9.97 3.41
CA SER A 39 3.70 -9.59 2.43
C SER A 39 3.44 -8.10 2.38
N LEU A 40 4.21 -7.30 3.12
CA LEU A 40 4.03 -5.84 3.13
C LEU A 40 4.39 -5.24 1.77
N HIS A 41 3.51 -4.37 1.29
CA HIS A 41 3.68 -3.73 -0.02
C HIS A 41 2.97 -2.38 -0.08
N VAL A 42 3.45 -1.51 -0.96
CA VAL A 42 2.76 -0.27 -1.31
C VAL A 42 2.11 -0.47 -2.67
N THR A 43 0.80 -0.35 -2.73
CA THR A 43 0.07 -0.52 -3.98
C THR A 43 0.22 0.72 -4.85
N LEU A 44 0.62 0.52 -6.11
CA LEU A 44 0.68 1.56 -7.12
C LEU A 44 -0.62 1.67 -7.90
N ARG A 45 -1.22 0.55 -8.25
CA ARG A 45 -2.42 0.53 -9.08
C ARG A 45 -3.21 -0.76 -8.90
N PHE A 46 -4.52 -0.63 -8.73
CA PHE A 46 -5.44 -1.76 -8.80
C PHE A 46 -5.97 -1.88 -10.23
N LEU A 47 -5.92 -3.08 -10.79
CA LEU A 47 -6.45 -3.37 -12.11
C LEU A 47 -7.77 -4.14 -12.04
N GLY A 48 -8.14 -4.63 -10.86
CA GLY A 48 -9.34 -5.43 -10.67
C GLY A 48 -9.21 -6.80 -11.33
N ASP A 49 -10.33 -7.31 -11.79
CA ASP A 49 -10.38 -8.61 -12.45
C ASP A 49 -10.00 -8.47 -13.93
N ILE A 50 -8.95 -9.13 -14.35
CA ILE A 50 -8.46 -9.10 -15.72
C ILE A 50 -8.29 -10.52 -16.25
N PRO A 51 -8.34 -10.72 -17.59
CA PRO A 51 -7.99 -12.02 -18.17
C PRO A 51 -6.54 -12.37 -17.85
N SER A 52 -6.29 -13.63 -17.50
CA SER A 52 -4.92 -14.10 -17.20
C SER A 52 -3.98 -13.94 -18.40
N THR A 53 -4.52 -13.91 -19.60
CA THR A 53 -3.76 -13.69 -20.84
C THR A 53 -3.12 -12.30 -20.91
N LYS A 54 -3.56 -11.35 -20.09
CA LYS A 54 -3.03 -9.98 -20.08
C LYS A 54 -1.85 -9.78 -19.12
N THR A 55 -1.49 -10.77 -18.33
CA THR A 55 -0.42 -10.65 -17.33
C THR A 55 0.94 -10.40 -17.97
N GLU A 56 1.23 -11.00 -19.09
CA GLU A 56 2.49 -10.80 -19.81
C GLU A 56 2.61 -9.37 -20.33
N LEU A 57 1.54 -8.83 -20.89
CA LEU A 57 1.50 -7.45 -21.36
C LEU A 57 1.76 -6.46 -20.21
N ILE A 58 1.18 -6.72 -19.05
CA ILE A 58 1.39 -5.91 -17.85
C ILE A 58 2.86 -5.99 -17.42
N SER A 59 3.44 -7.18 -17.41
CA SER A 59 4.85 -7.37 -17.07
C SER A 59 5.77 -6.58 -17.99
N ASP A 60 5.49 -6.57 -19.28
CA ASP A 60 6.25 -5.80 -20.25
C ASP A 60 6.16 -4.30 -20.00
N CYS A 61 4.96 -3.81 -19.68
CA CYS A 61 4.75 -2.40 -19.32
C CYS A 61 5.55 -2.02 -18.05
N LEU A 62 5.56 -2.91 -17.06
CA LEU A 62 6.30 -2.67 -15.82
C LEU A 62 7.80 -2.65 -16.05
N GLU A 63 8.31 -3.55 -16.87
CA GLU A 63 9.73 -3.60 -17.20
C GLU A 63 10.17 -2.29 -17.88
N ASP A 64 9.40 -1.80 -18.83
CA ASP A 64 9.67 -0.55 -19.50
C ASP A 64 9.63 0.64 -18.53
N ALA A 65 8.66 0.67 -17.63
CA ALA A 65 8.56 1.72 -16.63
C ALA A 65 9.76 1.70 -15.66
N ILE A 66 10.14 0.52 -15.19
CA ILE A 66 11.25 0.35 -14.26
C ILE A 66 12.58 0.80 -14.87
N ASN A 67 12.79 0.51 -16.14
CA ASN A 67 14.04 0.87 -16.82
C ASN A 67 14.27 2.38 -16.92
N GLU A 68 13.23 3.18 -16.79
CA GLU A 68 13.32 4.64 -16.82
C GLU A 68 13.63 5.26 -15.45
N HIS A 69 13.62 4.45 -14.37
CA HIS A 69 13.74 4.95 -13.00
C HIS A 69 14.89 4.30 -12.26
N LYS A 70 15.52 5.07 -11.39
CA LYS A 70 16.55 4.57 -10.48
C LYS A 70 15.89 4.11 -9.19
N ALA A 71 16.56 3.20 -8.50
CA ALA A 71 16.13 2.81 -7.15
C ALA A 71 16.10 4.02 -6.23
N PHE A 72 15.13 4.03 -5.31
CA PHE A 72 14.98 5.09 -4.31
C PHE A 72 14.48 4.51 -2.99
N GLU A 73 14.66 5.27 -1.93
CA GLU A 73 14.20 4.88 -0.61
C GLU A 73 12.80 5.41 -0.33
N LEU A 74 12.00 4.61 0.37
CA LEU A 74 10.73 5.03 0.93
C LEU A 74 10.89 5.23 2.43
N VAL A 75 10.45 6.38 2.93
CA VAL A 75 10.49 6.68 4.35
C VAL A 75 9.06 6.64 4.88
N LEU A 76 8.84 5.84 5.93
CA LEU A 76 7.54 5.71 6.56
C LEU A 76 7.38 6.76 7.65
N GLU A 77 6.23 7.42 7.68
CA GLU A 77 5.92 8.44 8.67
C GLU A 77 4.44 8.46 8.98
N GLY A 78 4.13 8.32 10.25
CA GLY A 78 2.75 8.42 10.73
C GLY A 78 1.95 7.15 10.57
N VAL A 79 0.87 7.07 11.32
CA VAL A 79 -0.09 5.98 11.35
C VAL A 79 -1.47 6.55 11.07
N GLY A 80 -2.26 5.87 10.29
CA GLY A 80 -3.63 6.28 10.03
C GLY A 80 -4.57 5.12 9.84
N VAL A 81 -5.84 5.43 9.69
CA VAL A 81 -6.87 4.43 9.43
C VAL A 81 -7.76 4.88 8.27
N PHE A 82 -8.25 3.92 7.52
CA PHE A 82 -9.34 4.07 6.57
C PHE A 82 -10.54 3.29 7.15
N ARG A 83 -11.74 3.67 7.03
CA ARG A 83 -12.27 4.91 6.41
C ARG A 83 -12.11 6.10 7.32
N SER A 84 -12.48 5.95 8.63
CA SER A 84 -12.41 6.98 9.64
C SER A 84 -12.17 6.34 11.00
N ILE A 85 -11.87 7.16 12.00
CA ILE A 85 -11.73 6.71 13.38
C ILE A 85 -13.03 6.08 13.92
N TYR A 86 -14.19 6.42 13.34
CA TYR A 86 -15.50 5.91 13.76
C TYR A 86 -15.83 4.55 13.14
N ARG A 87 -15.30 4.28 11.94
CA ARG A 87 -15.46 3.00 11.23
C ARG A 87 -14.14 2.57 10.61
N PRO A 88 -13.13 2.27 11.43
CA PRO A 88 -11.84 1.88 10.90
C PRO A 88 -11.91 0.49 10.26
N ARG A 89 -11.31 0.34 9.09
CA ARG A 89 -11.26 -0.93 8.35
C ARG A 89 -9.84 -1.34 8.04
N VAL A 90 -8.96 -0.39 7.92
CA VAL A 90 -7.56 -0.60 7.56
C VAL A 90 -6.71 0.30 8.42
N ILE A 91 -5.66 -0.25 8.99
CA ILE A 91 -4.59 0.53 9.63
C ILE A 91 -3.39 0.54 8.70
N TRP A 92 -2.80 1.72 8.52
CA TRP A 92 -1.73 1.91 7.55
C TRP A 92 -0.65 2.84 8.09
N LEU A 93 0.55 2.71 7.53
CA LEU A 93 1.65 3.64 7.73
C LEU A 93 1.73 4.58 6.54
N GLY A 94 1.94 5.86 6.81
CA GLY A 94 2.11 6.87 5.80
C GLY A 94 3.50 6.88 5.21
N LEU A 95 3.66 7.59 4.10
CA LEU A 95 4.93 7.75 3.41
C LEU A 95 5.30 9.23 3.37
N LYS A 96 6.56 9.51 3.69
CA LYS A 96 7.14 10.84 3.59
C LYS A 96 7.78 11.01 2.23
N GLU A 97 7.68 12.19 1.64
CA GLU A 97 8.34 12.51 0.36
C GLU A 97 8.00 11.52 -0.77
N THR A 98 6.75 11.56 -1.23
CA THR A 98 6.24 10.61 -2.21
C THR A 98 6.47 11.01 -3.68
N LYS A 99 7.27 12.03 -3.94
CA LYS A 99 7.46 12.59 -5.28
C LYS A 99 8.02 11.57 -6.28
N LYS A 100 9.05 10.83 -5.90
CA LYS A 100 9.64 9.78 -6.76
C LYS A 100 8.67 8.64 -7.00
N LEU A 101 7.90 8.29 -5.96
CA LEU A 101 6.87 7.27 -6.06
C LEU A 101 5.75 7.71 -7.01
N ALA A 102 5.31 8.94 -6.93
CA ALA A 102 4.30 9.50 -7.83
C ALA A 102 4.80 9.53 -9.29
N THR A 103 6.07 9.81 -9.50
CA THR A 103 6.68 9.79 -10.83
C THR A 103 6.70 8.37 -11.41
N LEU A 104 7.06 7.38 -10.61
CA LEU A 104 7.00 5.98 -11.02
C LEU A 104 5.57 5.55 -11.34
N LYS A 105 4.62 5.89 -10.48
CA LYS A 105 3.18 5.64 -10.70
C LYS A 105 2.72 6.23 -12.04
N SER A 106 3.10 7.47 -12.33
CA SER A 106 2.74 8.15 -13.57
C SER A 106 3.29 7.41 -14.79
N SER A 107 4.54 6.94 -14.74
CA SER A 107 5.13 6.14 -15.83
C SER A 107 4.39 4.84 -16.06
N VAL A 108 4.06 4.13 -14.98
CA VAL A 108 3.29 2.88 -15.05
C VAL A 108 1.93 3.14 -15.69
N ASP A 109 1.22 4.17 -15.23
CA ASP A 109 -0.11 4.51 -15.75
C ASP A 109 -0.09 4.83 -17.23
N LYS A 110 0.88 5.62 -17.68
CA LYS A 110 1.00 5.98 -19.11
C LYS A 110 1.20 4.76 -20.00
N LEU A 111 2.06 3.84 -19.57
CA LEU A 111 2.33 2.62 -20.34
C LEU A 111 1.13 1.68 -20.36
N LEU A 112 0.41 1.58 -19.25
CA LEU A 112 -0.82 0.79 -19.17
C LEU A 112 -1.92 1.37 -20.05
N GLU A 113 -2.09 2.69 -20.07
CA GLU A 113 -3.06 3.36 -20.91
C GLU A 113 -2.77 3.13 -22.40
N ARG A 114 -1.50 3.22 -22.81
CA ARG A 114 -1.08 2.90 -24.17
C ARG A 114 -1.35 1.45 -24.54
N ALA A 115 -1.31 0.55 -23.57
CA ALA A 115 -1.59 -0.87 -23.76
C ALA A 115 -3.09 -1.21 -23.72
N GLY A 116 -3.95 -0.20 -23.53
CA GLY A 116 -5.40 -0.36 -23.59
C GLY A 116 -6.11 -0.48 -22.25
N PHE A 117 -5.41 -0.27 -21.15
CA PHE A 117 -6.05 -0.25 -19.82
C PHE A 117 -6.65 1.13 -19.54
N ASP A 118 -7.84 1.13 -18.94
CA ASP A 118 -8.52 2.38 -18.58
C ASP A 118 -7.74 3.17 -17.53
N PRO A 119 -7.79 4.52 -17.58
CA PRO A 119 -7.19 5.34 -16.53
C PRO A 119 -7.78 5.04 -15.15
N GLU A 120 -6.95 5.15 -14.11
CA GLU A 120 -7.42 5.02 -12.73
C GLU A 120 -8.14 6.30 -12.32
N GLU A 121 -9.39 6.17 -11.84
CA GLU A 121 -10.24 7.31 -11.49
C GLU A 121 -9.87 7.94 -10.14
N ASN A 122 -9.30 7.17 -9.22
CA ASN A 122 -9.00 7.62 -7.87
C ASN A 122 -7.66 8.35 -7.80
N ASN A 123 -7.58 9.34 -6.93
CA ASN A 123 -6.32 10.02 -6.63
C ASN A 123 -5.35 9.04 -5.97
N PHE A 124 -4.07 9.17 -6.32
CA PHE A 124 -3.01 8.35 -5.74
C PHE A 124 -2.75 8.78 -4.29
N SER A 125 -3.00 7.88 -3.36
CA SER A 125 -2.75 8.09 -1.93
C SER A 125 -1.91 6.92 -1.41
N PRO A 126 -0.58 6.98 -1.60
CA PRO A 126 0.28 5.86 -1.25
C PRO A 126 0.36 5.64 0.26
N HIS A 127 0.26 4.39 0.66
CA HIS A 127 0.31 3.99 2.06
C HIS A 127 0.71 2.53 2.16
N LEU A 128 1.19 2.14 3.33
CA LEU A 128 1.54 0.77 3.62
C LEU A 128 0.49 0.18 4.57
N THR A 129 -0.37 -0.67 4.05
CA THR A 129 -1.36 -1.36 4.88
C THR A 129 -0.66 -2.37 5.77
N ILE A 130 -0.88 -2.29 7.08
CA ILE A 130 -0.29 -3.20 8.06
C ILE A 130 -1.31 -4.07 8.77
N GLY A 131 -2.61 -3.75 8.68
CA GLY A 131 -3.65 -4.56 9.30
C GLY A 131 -5.04 -4.20 8.79
N ARG A 132 -5.97 -5.13 8.98
CA ARG A 132 -7.38 -4.98 8.61
C ARG A 132 -8.26 -5.37 9.78
N MET A 133 -9.40 -4.71 9.90
CA MET A 133 -10.31 -4.92 11.02
C MET A 133 -11.75 -4.66 10.60
N LYS A 134 -12.69 -5.17 11.38
CA LYS A 134 -14.13 -4.90 11.18
C LYS A 134 -14.62 -3.79 12.10
N TYR A 135 -14.04 -3.67 13.29
CA TYR A 135 -14.38 -2.65 14.29
C TYR A 135 -13.24 -2.51 15.30
N ILE A 136 -13.29 -1.42 16.06
CA ILE A 136 -12.38 -1.17 17.18
C ILE A 136 -13.22 -0.98 18.43
N GLU A 137 -12.86 -1.66 19.51
CA GLU A 137 -13.56 -1.57 20.79
C GLU A 137 -13.17 -0.33 21.60
N ASN A 138 -11.88 0.02 21.63
CA ASN A 138 -11.38 1.18 22.36
C ASN A 138 -10.90 2.27 21.39
N ARG A 139 -11.85 3.14 21.03
CA ARG A 139 -11.58 4.25 20.11
C ARG A 139 -10.60 5.26 20.68
N ASP A 140 -10.71 5.56 21.97
CA ASP A 140 -9.84 6.54 22.61
C ASP A 140 -8.38 6.11 22.55
N ASN A 141 -8.11 4.84 22.79
CA ASN A 141 -6.76 4.29 22.65
C ASN A 141 -6.26 4.40 21.20
N LEU A 142 -7.12 4.12 20.22
CA LEU A 142 -6.76 4.26 18.82
C LEU A 142 -6.45 5.72 18.47
N GLU A 143 -7.28 6.67 18.94
CA GLU A 143 -7.04 8.10 18.72
C GLU A 143 -5.68 8.53 19.27
N ASP A 144 -5.32 8.06 20.47
CA ASP A 144 -4.03 8.38 21.08
C ASP A 144 -2.86 7.85 20.25
N ILE A 145 -2.98 6.66 19.69
CA ILE A 145 -1.97 6.05 18.83
C ILE A 145 -1.79 6.85 17.53
N LEU A 146 -2.87 7.40 16.97
CA LEU A 146 -2.85 8.15 15.71
C LEU A 146 -2.33 9.58 15.84
N LYS A 147 -2.14 10.07 17.05
CA LYS A 147 -1.55 11.40 17.29
C LYS A 147 0.00 11.41 17.08
#